data_a8f19196616d0285622b851a048c3ccc
#
_entry.id   a8f19196616d0285622b851a048c3ccc
#
_cell.length_a   1.000
_cell.length_b   1.000
_cell.length_c   1.000
_cell.angle_alpha   90.00
_cell.angle_beta   90.00
_cell.angle_gamma   90.00
#
_symmetry.space_group_name_H-M   'P 1'
#
loop_
_entity.id
_entity.type
_entity.pdbx_description
1 polymer ?
#
loop_
_entity_poly.entity_id
_entity_poly.type
_entity_poly.pdbx_seq_one_letter_code
_entity_poly.pdbx_strand_id
1 'polypeptide(L)'
;MTDALVAEITSRVLERIAALDPRKVVVGISNRHVHLCDADFTTLFGYTAPKVKKHVRQRGEFAAEETVTLHGPRGTMTRVRVMGPNRPATQVELSRTDCFALGIKAPMAQSGHLETAAPVRIEGPLGSIECDHAVIVAGRHIHMGPHDAAALNLKDQDRVSVQFGGERGARLDNFLIRVKDSYLAELHLDTDEGNAVGAKTGDYVTICLDR
;
A
#
# COMPACT_ATOMS: atom_id res chain seq x y z
N MET A 1 31.39 14.33 -6.06
CA MET A 1 29.92 14.38 -6.03
C MET A 1 29.48 13.41 -4.95
N THR A 2 28.73 13.86 -3.94
CA THR A 2 28.29 12.94 -2.88
C THR A 2 27.16 12.05 -3.40
N ASP A 3 27.10 10.80 -2.94
CA ASP A 3 26.06 9.83 -3.33
C ASP A 3 24.64 10.39 -3.15
N ALA A 4 24.45 11.24 -2.13
CA ALA A 4 23.19 11.94 -1.91
C ALA A 4 22.81 12.92 -3.03
N LEU A 5 23.78 13.68 -3.58
CA LEU A 5 23.53 14.59 -4.69
C LEU A 5 23.25 13.84 -5.99
N VAL A 6 23.94 12.72 -6.22
CA VAL A 6 23.66 11.84 -7.36
C VAL A 6 22.24 11.26 -7.27
N ALA A 7 21.84 10.79 -6.10
CA ALA A 7 20.49 10.26 -5.88
C ALA A 7 19.41 11.34 -6.09
N GLU A 8 19.63 12.57 -5.60
CA GLU A 8 18.69 13.69 -5.79
C GLU A 8 18.55 14.08 -7.27
N ILE A 9 19.68 14.22 -7.98
CA ILE A 9 19.68 14.55 -9.42
C ILE A 9 18.98 13.43 -10.21
N THR A 10 19.30 12.17 -9.91
CA THR A 10 18.68 11.02 -10.57
C THR A 10 17.17 11.02 -10.37
N SER A 11 16.70 11.24 -9.12
CA SER A 11 15.26 11.34 -8.83
C SER A 11 14.58 12.43 -9.65
N ARG A 12 15.15 13.64 -9.69
CA ARG A 12 14.59 14.77 -10.47
C ARG A 12 14.57 14.53 -11.97
N VAL A 13 15.59 13.85 -12.49
CA VAL A 13 15.65 13.48 -13.93
C VAL A 13 14.58 12.45 -14.25
N LEU A 14 14.44 11.41 -13.42
CA LEU A 14 13.42 10.39 -13.60
C LEU A 14 12.00 10.97 -13.50
N GLU A 15 11.75 11.87 -12.56
CA GLU A 15 10.48 12.59 -12.45
C GLU A 15 10.16 13.40 -13.73
N ARG A 16 11.17 14.06 -14.29
CA ARG A 16 11.00 14.83 -15.52
C ARG A 16 10.77 13.94 -16.75
N ILE A 17 11.45 12.80 -16.83
CA ILE A 17 11.22 11.81 -17.89
C ILE A 17 9.82 11.20 -17.76
N ALA A 18 9.39 10.86 -16.55
CA ALA A 18 8.06 10.36 -16.29
C ALA A 18 6.95 11.38 -16.65
N ALA A 19 7.20 12.66 -16.39
CA ALA A 19 6.29 13.74 -16.80
C ALA A 19 6.14 13.89 -18.33
N LEU A 20 7.05 13.33 -19.12
CA LEU A 20 6.96 13.32 -20.58
C LEU A 20 6.22 12.09 -21.15
N ASP A 21 6.09 11.02 -20.37
CA ASP A 21 5.33 9.81 -20.73
C ASP A 21 4.27 9.55 -19.65
N PRO A 22 3.00 9.87 -19.90
CA PRO A 22 1.94 9.70 -18.90
C PRO A 22 1.72 8.24 -18.48
N ARG A 23 2.27 7.27 -19.22
CA ARG A 23 2.23 5.85 -18.84
C ARG A 23 3.23 5.49 -17.75
N LYS A 24 4.21 6.36 -17.46
CA LYS A 24 5.18 6.12 -16.40
C LYS A 24 4.55 6.41 -15.04
N VAL A 25 4.57 5.42 -14.17
CA VAL A 25 4.06 5.53 -12.80
C VAL A 25 5.11 5.06 -11.81
N VAL A 26 5.21 5.77 -10.68
CA VAL A 26 6.13 5.41 -9.60
C VAL A 26 5.59 4.24 -8.79
N VAL A 27 6.47 3.35 -8.35
CA VAL A 27 6.14 2.19 -7.52
C VAL A 27 6.16 2.58 -6.05
N GLY A 28 5.13 2.20 -5.31
CA GLY A 28 5.05 2.16 -3.86
C GLY A 28 4.90 0.72 -3.39
N ILE A 29 5.94 0.16 -2.75
CA ILE A 29 5.81 -1.16 -2.12
C ILE A 29 5.12 -0.99 -0.78
N SER A 30 3.94 -1.60 -0.65
CA SER A 30 3.17 -1.63 0.58
C SER A 30 3.62 -2.81 1.44
N ASN A 31 4.34 -2.50 2.53
CA ASN A 31 4.66 -3.50 3.54
C ASN A 31 3.44 -3.72 4.44
N ARG A 32 3.44 -4.81 5.22
CA ARG A 32 2.38 -5.08 6.21
C ARG A 32 2.11 -3.85 7.09
N HIS A 33 0.85 -3.51 7.24
CA HIS A 33 0.44 -2.37 8.04
C HIS A 33 -1.01 -2.48 8.52
N VAL A 34 -1.38 -1.58 9.42
CA VAL A 34 -2.72 -1.52 10.03
C VAL A 34 -3.27 -0.11 9.88
N HIS A 35 -4.51 0.00 9.46
CA HIS A 35 -5.34 1.18 9.63
C HIS A 35 -6.29 0.92 10.80
N LEU A 36 -6.40 1.83 11.73
CA LEU A 36 -7.29 1.69 12.90
C LEU A 36 -8.46 2.66 12.78
N CYS A 37 -9.60 2.27 13.30
CA CYS A 37 -10.68 3.21 13.60
C CYS A 37 -10.39 3.95 14.92
N ASP A 38 -11.09 5.05 15.18
CA ASP A 38 -10.86 5.89 16.36
C ASP A 38 -11.02 5.12 17.67
N ALA A 39 -12.04 4.27 17.76
CA ALA A 39 -12.31 3.48 18.96
C ALA A 39 -11.20 2.47 19.25
N ASP A 40 -10.77 1.74 18.22
CA ASP A 40 -9.71 0.73 18.33
C ASP A 40 -8.37 1.38 18.63
N PHE A 41 -8.07 2.50 17.96
CA PHE A 41 -6.84 3.25 18.22
C PHE A 41 -6.80 3.72 19.69
N THR A 42 -7.89 4.27 20.19
CA THR A 42 -7.98 4.73 21.58
C THR A 42 -7.84 3.56 22.57
N THR A 43 -8.45 2.42 22.30
CA THR A 43 -8.32 1.21 23.12
C THR A 43 -6.88 0.72 23.20
N LEU A 44 -6.15 0.74 22.09
CA LEU A 44 -4.78 0.22 22.02
C LEU A 44 -3.74 1.21 22.57
N PHE A 45 -3.97 2.52 22.45
CA PHE A 45 -2.94 3.54 22.73
C PHE A 45 -3.33 4.57 23.81
N GLY A 46 -4.61 4.70 24.16
CA GLY A 46 -5.08 5.61 25.22
C GLY A 46 -5.21 7.09 24.82
N TYR A 47 -5.07 7.39 23.53
CA TYR A 47 -5.26 8.71 22.95
C TYR A 47 -5.88 8.59 21.54
N THR A 48 -6.33 9.70 20.94
CA THR A 48 -7.31 9.67 19.86
C THR A 48 -6.74 9.71 18.44
N ALA A 49 -5.46 10.10 18.25
CA ALA A 49 -4.91 10.27 16.92
C ALA A 49 -3.45 9.78 16.82
N PRO A 50 -3.09 9.08 15.74
CA PRO A 50 -1.73 8.60 15.54
C PRO A 50 -0.74 9.75 15.32
N LYS A 51 0.48 9.60 15.85
CA LYS A 51 1.56 10.57 15.71
C LYS A 51 2.29 10.35 14.39
N VAL A 52 2.52 11.42 13.65
CA VAL A 52 3.21 11.36 12.36
C VAL A 52 4.68 11.01 12.55
N LYS A 53 5.11 9.87 12.02
CA LYS A 53 6.53 9.52 11.89
C LYS A 53 7.10 9.97 10.55
N LYS A 54 6.36 9.70 9.45
CA LYS A 54 6.80 10.03 8.09
C LYS A 54 5.59 10.10 7.16
N HIS A 55 5.47 11.20 6.44
CA HIS A 55 4.48 11.29 5.35
C HIS A 55 4.83 10.31 4.22
N VAL A 56 3.81 9.69 3.64
CA VAL A 56 3.92 8.88 2.42
C VAL A 56 3.55 9.75 1.21
N ARG A 57 3.66 9.20 0.01
CA ARG A 57 3.41 9.96 -1.21
C ARG A 57 1.95 10.40 -1.35
N GLN A 58 1.00 9.56 -0.94
CA GLN A 58 -0.42 9.90 -1.01
C GLN A 58 -0.75 11.02 -0.02
N ARG A 59 -1.49 12.03 -0.52
CA ARG A 59 -1.82 13.23 0.25
C ARG A 59 -2.65 12.90 1.48
N GLY A 60 -2.23 13.42 2.62
CA GLY A 60 -2.93 13.23 3.90
C GLY A 60 -2.63 11.90 4.59
N GLU A 61 -1.95 10.97 3.95
CA GLU A 61 -1.56 9.69 4.56
C GLU A 61 -0.13 9.74 5.13
N PHE A 62 0.11 8.96 6.17
CA PHE A 62 1.42 8.89 6.83
C PHE A 62 1.63 7.56 7.57
N ALA A 63 2.87 7.16 7.69
CA ALA A 63 3.28 6.14 8.65
C ALA A 63 3.33 6.78 10.04
N ALA A 64 2.64 6.19 11.01
CA ALA A 64 2.59 6.66 12.38
C ALA A 64 3.84 6.20 13.19
N GLU A 65 4.07 6.79 14.36
CA GLU A 65 5.06 6.30 15.32
C GLU A 65 4.63 4.97 15.92
N GLU A 66 3.33 4.77 16.05
CA GLU A 66 2.70 3.63 16.68
C GLU A 66 2.89 2.36 15.85
N THR A 67 3.06 1.26 16.58
CA THR A 67 3.08 -0.09 16.04
C THR A 67 2.26 -1.01 16.93
N VAL A 68 1.74 -2.06 16.34
CA VAL A 68 0.98 -3.10 17.02
C VAL A 68 1.61 -4.48 16.80
N THR A 69 1.17 -5.45 17.57
CA THR A 69 1.43 -6.87 17.36
C THR A 69 0.17 -7.53 16.83
N LEU A 70 0.30 -8.30 15.75
CA LEU A 70 -0.77 -9.13 15.20
C LEU A 70 -0.61 -10.56 15.71
N HIS A 71 -1.71 -11.15 16.16
CA HIS A 71 -1.75 -12.54 16.60
C HIS A 71 -2.65 -13.34 15.66
N GLY A 72 -2.06 -14.33 15.02
CA GLY A 72 -2.76 -15.30 14.19
C GLY A 72 -2.73 -16.70 14.83
N PRO A 73 -3.45 -17.67 14.26
CA PRO A 73 -3.52 -19.03 14.78
C PRO A 73 -2.17 -19.77 14.88
N ARG A 74 -1.17 -19.36 14.10
CA ARG A 74 0.13 -20.06 14.00
C ARG A 74 1.32 -19.24 14.49
N GLY A 75 1.13 -17.94 14.73
CA GLY A 75 2.23 -17.08 15.12
C GLY A 75 1.82 -15.64 15.38
N THR A 76 2.82 -14.82 15.67
CA THR A 76 2.67 -13.40 15.93
C THR A 76 3.59 -12.57 15.05
N MET A 77 3.16 -11.35 14.70
CA MET A 77 3.98 -10.36 14.01
C MET A 77 4.03 -9.09 14.85
N THR A 78 5.21 -8.76 15.32
CA THR A 78 5.45 -7.56 16.12
C THR A 78 5.82 -6.35 15.25
N ARG A 79 5.67 -5.15 15.80
CA ARG A 79 6.07 -3.89 15.16
C ARG A 79 5.40 -3.65 13.80
N VAL A 80 4.16 -4.12 13.64
CA VAL A 80 3.35 -3.81 12.46
C VAL A 80 2.95 -2.34 12.54
N ARG A 81 3.26 -1.58 11.48
CA ARG A 81 3.11 -0.13 11.44
C ARG A 81 1.64 0.27 11.36
N VAL A 82 1.25 1.23 12.20
CA VAL A 82 -0.02 1.93 12.03
C VAL A 82 0.13 2.98 10.93
N MET A 83 -0.81 3.00 10.01
CA MET A 83 -0.93 4.03 8.97
C MET A 83 -2.07 4.99 9.34
N GLY A 84 -1.76 6.27 9.33
CA GLY A 84 -2.71 7.32 9.61
C GLY A 84 -3.12 8.10 8.36
N PRO A 85 -4.20 8.88 8.48
CA PRO A 85 -5.06 9.07 9.65
C PRO A 85 -5.92 7.84 9.96
N ASN A 86 -6.63 7.85 11.10
CA ASN A 86 -7.62 6.82 11.43
C ASN A 86 -8.68 6.73 10.34
N ARG A 87 -9.23 5.53 10.15
CA ARG A 87 -10.24 5.21 9.14
C ARG A 87 -11.58 4.85 9.79
N PRO A 88 -12.69 4.82 9.03
CA PRO A 88 -13.98 4.39 9.57
C PRO A 88 -14.00 2.97 10.15
N ALA A 89 -13.16 2.08 9.63
CA ALA A 89 -13.03 0.70 10.08
C ALA A 89 -11.57 0.29 10.20
N THR A 90 -11.29 -0.60 11.16
CA THR A 90 -9.97 -1.20 11.31
C THR A 90 -9.71 -2.20 10.19
N GLN A 91 -8.54 -2.07 9.55
CA GLN A 91 -8.11 -2.90 8.42
C GLN A 91 -6.63 -3.25 8.55
N VAL A 92 -6.30 -4.50 8.27
CA VAL A 92 -4.93 -5.01 8.25
C VAL A 92 -4.62 -5.48 6.84
N GLU A 93 -3.57 -4.93 6.26
CA GLU A 93 -3.06 -5.34 4.94
C GLU A 93 -1.79 -6.18 5.11
N LEU A 94 -1.85 -7.41 4.63
CA LEU A 94 -0.77 -8.39 4.69
C LEU A 94 -0.46 -8.93 3.29
N SER A 95 0.78 -9.37 3.08
CA SER A 95 1.11 -10.21 1.94
C SER A 95 0.64 -11.66 2.15
N ARG A 96 0.65 -12.47 1.10
CA ARG A 96 0.36 -13.92 1.22
C ARG A 96 1.37 -14.62 2.12
N THR A 97 2.64 -14.26 2.04
CA THR A 97 3.70 -14.79 2.91
C THR A 97 3.43 -14.45 4.38
N ASP A 98 3.01 -13.23 4.68
CA ASP A 98 2.64 -12.82 6.03
C ASP A 98 1.43 -13.60 6.55
N CYS A 99 0.40 -13.75 5.70
CA CYS A 99 -0.78 -14.54 6.01
C CYS A 99 -0.42 -16.00 6.32
N PHE A 100 0.50 -16.59 5.54
CA PHE A 100 0.97 -17.95 5.78
C PHE A 100 1.69 -18.06 7.13
N ALA A 101 2.56 -17.10 7.46
CA ALA A 101 3.30 -17.08 8.73
C ALA A 101 2.36 -16.98 9.94
N LEU A 102 1.31 -16.17 9.84
CA LEU A 102 0.29 -16.03 10.91
C LEU A 102 -0.73 -17.18 10.92
N GLY A 103 -0.84 -17.96 9.84
CA GLY A 103 -1.88 -18.98 9.69
C GLY A 103 -3.26 -18.40 9.39
N ILE A 104 -3.32 -17.19 8.85
CA ILE A 104 -4.55 -16.49 8.47
C ILE A 104 -4.87 -16.76 7.00
N LYS A 105 -6.13 -17.06 6.70
CA LYS A 105 -6.62 -17.21 5.32
C LYS A 105 -7.35 -15.96 4.88
N ALA A 106 -6.60 -14.90 4.60
CA ALA A 106 -7.17 -13.64 4.14
C ALA A 106 -7.55 -13.69 2.65
N PRO A 107 -8.69 -13.11 2.25
CA PRO A 107 -9.04 -12.93 0.86
C PRO A 107 -8.19 -11.85 0.21
N MET A 108 -8.07 -11.88 -1.12
CA MET A 108 -7.65 -10.72 -1.88
C MET A 108 -8.85 -9.78 -2.02
N ALA A 109 -8.70 -8.53 -1.60
CA ALA A 109 -9.76 -7.54 -1.65
C ALA A 109 -9.21 -6.13 -1.95
N GLN A 110 -10.10 -5.23 -2.36
CA GLN A 110 -9.77 -3.81 -2.39
C GLN A 110 -9.77 -3.24 -0.95
N SER A 111 -8.85 -2.35 -0.66
CA SER A 111 -8.83 -1.60 0.59
C SER A 111 -10.17 -0.89 0.83
N GLY A 112 -10.76 -1.12 1.99
CA GLY A 112 -12.10 -0.64 2.37
C GLY A 112 -13.23 -1.67 2.18
N HIS A 113 -13.01 -2.78 1.47
CA HIS A 113 -13.99 -3.87 1.30
C HIS A 113 -13.65 -5.01 2.25
N LEU A 114 -14.28 -5.01 3.42
CA LEU A 114 -13.95 -5.92 4.53
C LEU A 114 -15.00 -7.01 4.77
N GLU A 115 -16.03 -7.12 3.92
CA GLU A 115 -17.18 -8.02 4.10
C GLU A 115 -16.76 -9.49 4.27
N THR A 116 -15.66 -9.87 3.60
CA THR A 116 -15.11 -11.23 3.66
C THR A 116 -13.72 -11.29 4.29
N ALA A 117 -13.27 -10.18 4.90
CA ALA A 117 -11.94 -10.09 5.51
C ALA A 117 -11.79 -11.11 6.66
N ALA A 118 -10.58 -11.59 6.87
CA ALA A 118 -10.31 -12.60 7.88
C ALA A 118 -10.15 -11.96 9.28
N PRO A 119 -10.39 -12.75 10.35
CA PRO A 119 -10.22 -12.27 11.72
C PRO A 119 -8.75 -12.15 12.12
N VAL A 120 -8.50 -11.29 13.11
CA VAL A 120 -7.18 -11.13 13.74
C VAL A 120 -7.32 -10.49 15.11
N ARG A 121 -6.47 -10.89 16.06
CA ARG A 121 -6.28 -10.15 17.30
C ARG A 121 -5.13 -9.17 17.12
N ILE A 122 -5.38 -7.92 17.52
CA ILE A 122 -4.42 -6.82 17.49
C ILE A 122 -4.09 -6.41 18.90
N GLU A 123 -2.81 -6.35 19.25
CA GLU A 123 -2.32 -5.94 20.56
C GLU A 123 -1.51 -4.65 20.46
N GLY A 124 -1.85 -3.69 21.27
CA GLY A 124 -1.12 -2.43 21.50
C GLY A 124 -0.59 -2.36 22.94
N PRO A 125 0.04 -1.23 23.31
CA PRO A 125 0.68 -1.07 24.62
C PRO A 125 -0.31 -1.08 25.81
N LEU A 126 -1.59 -0.74 25.61
CA LEU A 126 -2.60 -0.67 26.69
C LEU A 126 -3.63 -1.78 26.66
N GLY A 127 -3.64 -2.62 25.64
CA GLY A 127 -4.61 -3.70 25.55
C GLY A 127 -4.62 -4.38 24.19
N SER A 128 -5.67 -5.16 23.96
CA SER A 128 -5.87 -5.86 22.70
C SER A 128 -7.34 -5.80 22.27
N ILE A 129 -7.56 -5.94 20.98
CA ILE A 129 -8.87 -6.01 20.35
C ILE A 129 -8.96 -7.27 19.48
N GLU A 130 -10.16 -7.82 19.36
CA GLU A 130 -10.49 -8.89 18.43
C GLU A 130 -11.25 -8.28 17.24
N CYS A 131 -10.78 -8.51 16.04
CA CYS A 131 -11.41 -8.01 14.81
C CYS A 131 -11.87 -9.21 13.98
N ASP A 132 -13.18 -9.39 13.82
CA ASP A 132 -13.74 -10.52 13.07
C ASP A 132 -13.54 -10.38 11.55
N HIS A 133 -13.48 -9.14 11.05
CA HIS A 133 -13.37 -8.81 9.63
C HIS A 133 -12.37 -7.68 9.41
N ALA A 134 -11.07 -7.98 9.44
CA ALA A 134 -10.04 -6.94 9.31
C ALA A 134 -8.93 -7.26 8.31
N VAL A 135 -8.54 -8.51 8.15
CA VAL A 135 -7.34 -8.87 7.35
C VAL A 135 -7.70 -9.13 5.91
N ILE A 136 -7.03 -8.41 5.02
CA ILE A 136 -7.06 -8.63 3.57
C ILE A 136 -5.63 -8.75 3.02
N VAL A 137 -5.52 -9.38 1.87
CA VAL A 137 -4.39 -9.17 0.95
C VAL A 137 -4.86 -8.10 -0.03
N ALA A 138 -4.29 -6.91 0.05
CA ALA A 138 -4.69 -5.81 -0.81
C ALA A 138 -4.37 -6.15 -2.27
N GLY A 139 -5.36 -6.08 -3.15
CA GLY A 139 -5.17 -6.24 -4.59
C GLY A 139 -4.29 -5.13 -5.15
N ARG A 140 -3.39 -5.48 -6.09
CA ARG A 140 -2.54 -4.50 -6.77
C ARG A 140 -3.39 -3.43 -7.46
N HIS A 141 -2.96 -2.18 -7.35
CA HIS A 141 -3.73 -1.06 -7.89
C HIS A 141 -2.84 0.14 -8.22
N ILE A 142 -3.40 1.07 -8.98
CA ILE A 142 -2.75 2.32 -9.31
C ILE A 142 -3.68 3.46 -8.88
N HIS A 143 -3.20 4.32 -8.00
CA HIS A 143 -3.86 5.59 -7.71
C HIS A 143 -3.58 6.59 -8.82
N MET A 144 -4.58 7.34 -9.23
CA MET A 144 -4.47 8.41 -10.22
C MET A 144 -5.36 9.60 -9.88
N GLY A 145 -4.89 10.80 -10.18
CA GLY A 145 -5.74 11.96 -10.28
C GLY A 145 -6.61 11.89 -11.56
N PRO A 146 -7.75 12.62 -11.62
CA PRO A 146 -8.60 12.64 -12.82
C PRO A 146 -7.85 13.09 -14.08
N HIS A 147 -6.92 14.03 -13.96
CA HIS A 147 -6.09 14.51 -15.07
C HIS A 147 -5.20 13.40 -15.63
N ASP A 148 -4.53 12.63 -14.75
CA ASP A 148 -3.62 11.56 -15.15
C ASP A 148 -4.39 10.42 -15.82
N ALA A 149 -5.55 10.06 -15.26
CA ALA A 149 -6.43 9.04 -15.82
C ALA A 149 -6.95 9.45 -17.21
N ALA A 150 -7.39 10.70 -17.38
CA ALA A 150 -7.88 11.22 -18.65
C ALA A 150 -6.77 11.24 -19.72
N ALA A 151 -5.54 11.57 -19.37
CA ALA A 151 -4.39 11.55 -20.30
C ALA A 151 -4.12 10.16 -20.88
N LEU A 152 -4.51 9.09 -20.17
CA LEU A 152 -4.37 7.70 -20.60
C LEU A 152 -5.69 7.10 -21.14
N ASN A 153 -6.78 7.89 -21.17
CA ASN A 153 -8.13 7.42 -21.47
C ASN A 153 -8.57 6.26 -20.56
N LEU A 154 -8.21 6.33 -19.27
CA LEU A 154 -8.57 5.37 -18.22
C LEU A 154 -9.66 5.96 -17.32
N LYS A 155 -10.45 5.07 -16.74
CA LYS A 155 -11.52 5.39 -15.79
C LYS A 155 -11.31 4.66 -14.47
N ASP A 156 -11.99 5.12 -13.43
CA ASP A 156 -12.06 4.40 -12.17
C ASP A 156 -12.58 2.98 -12.39
N GLN A 157 -11.98 2.00 -11.72
CA GLN A 157 -12.24 0.55 -11.82
C GLN A 157 -11.76 -0.11 -13.13
N ASP A 158 -11.16 0.60 -14.07
CA ASP A 158 -10.47 -0.05 -15.20
C ASP A 158 -9.33 -0.96 -14.69
N ARG A 159 -8.95 -1.93 -15.51
CA ARG A 159 -7.83 -2.81 -15.25
C ARG A 159 -6.79 -2.69 -16.35
N VAL A 160 -5.54 -2.59 -15.93
CA VAL A 160 -4.40 -2.48 -16.84
C VAL A 160 -3.32 -3.48 -16.50
N SER A 161 -2.42 -3.69 -17.45
CA SER A 161 -1.17 -4.40 -17.23
C SER A 161 -0.04 -3.42 -17.04
N VAL A 162 1.03 -3.84 -16.37
CA VAL A 162 2.21 -3.01 -16.12
C VAL A 162 3.47 -3.79 -16.45
N GLN A 163 4.38 -3.17 -17.18
CA GLN A 163 5.69 -3.71 -17.52
C GLN A 163 6.73 -3.25 -16.51
N PHE A 164 7.37 -4.20 -15.86
CA PHE A 164 8.52 -4.02 -14.97
C PHE A 164 9.80 -4.33 -15.73
N GLY A 165 10.83 -3.54 -15.51
CA GLY A 165 12.19 -3.75 -16.07
C GLY A 165 13.12 -4.46 -15.10
N GLY A 166 14.43 -4.51 -15.44
CA GLY A 166 15.47 -5.10 -14.60
C GLY A 166 15.63 -6.60 -14.76
N GLU A 167 16.46 -7.21 -13.93
CA GLU A 167 16.80 -8.64 -14.01
C GLU A 167 15.60 -9.57 -13.82
N ARG A 168 14.63 -9.14 -13.02
CA ARG A 168 13.37 -9.84 -12.76
C ARG A 168 12.20 -9.22 -13.53
N GLY A 169 12.52 -8.51 -14.62
CA GLY A 169 11.52 -7.82 -15.42
C GLY A 169 10.40 -8.76 -15.86
N ALA A 170 9.17 -8.32 -15.68
CA ALA A 170 7.97 -9.08 -16.02
C ALA A 170 6.81 -8.14 -16.33
N ARG A 171 5.80 -8.64 -17.00
CA ARG A 171 4.51 -7.99 -17.13
C ARG A 171 3.57 -8.60 -16.08
N LEU A 172 2.98 -7.76 -15.25
CA LEU A 172 1.91 -8.14 -14.35
C LEU A 172 0.59 -7.53 -14.82
N ASP A 173 -0.45 -8.33 -14.76
CA ASP A 173 -1.79 -7.93 -15.21
C ASP A 173 -2.71 -7.57 -14.03
N ASN A 174 -3.91 -7.06 -14.34
CA ASN A 174 -4.98 -6.83 -13.38
C ASN A 174 -4.70 -5.74 -12.33
N PHE A 175 -3.92 -4.71 -12.65
CA PHE A 175 -3.86 -3.53 -11.80
C PHE A 175 -5.17 -2.75 -11.88
N LEU A 176 -5.82 -2.58 -10.75
CA LEU A 176 -7.03 -1.78 -10.65
C LEU A 176 -6.69 -0.29 -10.69
N ILE A 177 -7.30 0.46 -11.58
CA ILE A 177 -7.21 1.92 -11.59
C ILE A 177 -8.18 2.49 -10.55
N ARG A 178 -7.66 3.33 -9.66
CA ARG A 178 -8.45 4.05 -8.65
C ARG A 178 -8.29 5.54 -8.87
N VAL A 179 -9.39 6.21 -9.23
CA VAL A 179 -9.37 7.64 -9.56
C VAL A 179 -10.04 8.45 -8.45
N LYS A 180 -9.31 9.45 -7.93
CA LYS A 180 -9.81 10.41 -6.94
C LYS A 180 -9.01 11.70 -7.01
N ASP A 181 -9.65 12.86 -6.77
CA ASP A 181 -9.00 14.18 -6.81
C ASP A 181 -7.79 14.30 -5.88
N SER A 182 -7.82 13.62 -4.75
CA SER A 182 -6.73 13.65 -3.78
C SER A 182 -5.56 12.74 -4.13
N TYR A 183 -5.70 11.84 -5.10
CA TYR A 183 -4.67 10.87 -5.44
C TYR A 183 -3.55 11.45 -6.29
N LEU A 184 -2.34 11.01 -6.00
CA LEU A 184 -1.17 11.18 -6.85
C LEU A 184 -0.91 9.87 -7.59
N ALA A 185 -0.43 9.96 -8.84
CA ALA A 185 -0.11 8.77 -9.63
C ALA A 185 0.95 7.92 -8.93
N GLU A 186 0.54 6.72 -8.47
CA GLU A 186 1.38 5.78 -7.75
C GLU A 186 0.82 4.36 -7.86
N LEU A 187 1.69 3.43 -8.21
CA LEU A 187 1.37 2.01 -8.29
C LEU A 187 1.69 1.34 -6.96
N HIS A 188 0.76 0.54 -6.45
CA HIS A 188 0.92 -0.19 -5.20
C HIS A 188 0.98 -1.70 -5.43
N LEU A 189 2.01 -2.32 -4.86
CA LEU A 189 2.25 -3.75 -4.77
C LEU A 189 2.49 -4.12 -3.31
N ASP A 190 2.15 -5.35 -2.92
CA ASP A 190 2.65 -5.91 -1.68
C ASP A 190 4.13 -6.34 -1.79
N THR A 191 4.71 -6.78 -0.69
CA THR A 191 6.12 -7.21 -0.64
C THR A 191 6.39 -8.47 -1.46
N ASP A 192 5.44 -9.39 -1.56
CA ASP A 192 5.60 -10.62 -2.35
C ASP A 192 5.65 -10.31 -3.84
N GLU A 193 4.73 -9.46 -4.31
CA GLU A 193 4.68 -9.01 -5.70
C GLU A 193 5.90 -8.16 -6.08
N GLY A 194 6.29 -7.22 -5.20
CA GLY A 194 7.49 -6.41 -5.40
C GLY A 194 8.75 -7.25 -5.53
N ASN A 195 8.93 -8.24 -4.65
CA ASN A 195 10.04 -9.18 -4.71
C ASN A 195 10.03 -10.05 -5.97
N ALA A 196 8.83 -10.47 -6.43
CA ALA A 196 8.69 -11.30 -7.63
C ALA A 196 9.25 -10.60 -8.88
N VAL A 197 8.99 -9.29 -9.03
CA VAL A 197 9.44 -8.49 -10.18
C VAL A 197 10.71 -7.67 -9.91
N GLY A 198 11.30 -7.77 -8.71
CA GLY A 198 12.49 -7.03 -8.31
C GLY A 198 12.29 -5.53 -8.18
N ALA A 199 11.05 -5.06 -8.01
CA ALA A 199 10.72 -3.65 -7.89
C ALA A 199 10.99 -3.10 -6.48
N LYS A 200 11.31 -1.81 -6.43
CA LYS A 200 11.53 -1.05 -5.19
C LYS A 200 10.67 0.20 -5.19
N THR A 201 10.32 0.67 -3.99
CA THR A 201 9.68 1.98 -3.84
C THR A 201 10.54 3.06 -4.48
N GLY A 202 9.92 3.86 -5.36
CA GLY A 202 10.58 4.92 -6.12
C GLY A 202 10.98 4.52 -7.53
N ASP A 203 10.96 3.24 -7.90
CA ASP A 203 11.16 2.82 -9.29
C ASP A 203 10.03 3.33 -10.18
N TYR A 204 10.31 3.50 -11.47
CA TYR A 204 9.30 3.84 -12.47
C TYR A 204 9.03 2.65 -13.38
N VAL A 205 7.76 2.36 -13.57
CA VAL A 205 7.25 1.29 -14.43
C VAL A 205 6.33 1.84 -15.50
N THR A 206 5.96 1.02 -16.48
CA THR A 206 5.17 1.47 -17.64
C THR A 206 3.82 0.78 -17.66
N ILE A 207 2.75 1.57 -17.65
CA ILE A 207 1.39 1.08 -17.89
C ILE A 207 1.28 0.63 -19.34
N CYS A 208 0.85 -0.60 -19.56
CA CYS A 208 0.54 -1.14 -20.88
C CYS A 208 -0.92 -0.85 -21.21
N LEU A 209 -1.13 -0.06 -22.25
CA LEU A 209 -2.46 0.20 -22.79
C LEU A 209 -2.66 -0.77 -23.96
N ASP A 210 -3.14 -1.97 -23.66
CA ASP A 210 -3.53 -2.93 -24.68
C ASP A 210 -4.81 -2.38 -25.35
N ARG A 211 -4.69 -1.93 -26.58
CA ARG A 211 -5.81 -1.55 -27.45
C ARG A 211 -6.10 -2.67 -28.41
#